data_59f55d5c7142b5f9e57bb162afbb986c
#
_entry.id   59f55d5c7142b5f9e57bb162afbb986c
#
_cell.length_a   1.000
_cell.length_b   1.000
_cell.length_c   1.000
_cell.angle_alpha   90.00
_cell.angle_beta   90.00
_cell.angle_gamma   90.00
#
_symmetry.space_group_name_H-M   'P 1'
#
loop_
_entity.id
_entity.type
_entity.pdbx_description
1 polymer ?
#
loop_
_entity_poly.entity_id
_entity_poly.type
_entity_poly.pdbx_seq_one_letter_code
_entity_poly.pdbx_strand_id
1 'polypeptide(L)'
;ISLDYLAQTEYVFPLDGSALNIDIAFNLSGSMSVNNLNKEANQVIAQLSDADGNFDNPTELGRVTTNESGVIHGVIPSYIKDGDAYRVRVVSTNYPMTSEDNGTDIRIYGGNGIDTYFLTNIDIYPNPADDFVKVTSNNIIREINIFSIDGRMVYYDNINQNETTLDLSSFNKGTYIVRMILDGEVVVKRIVKI
;
A
#
# COMPACT_ATOMS: atom_id res chain seq x y z
N ILE A 1 14.18 -23.75 -11.40
CA ILE A 1 14.40 -22.62 -10.48
C ILE A 1 13.82 -22.96 -9.12
N SER A 2 14.52 -22.63 -8.06
CA SER A 2 14.02 -22.73 -6.70
C SER A 2 14.43 -21.51 -5.89
N LEU A 3 13.59 -21.13 -4.93
CA LEU A 3 13.97 -20.21 -3.87
C LEU A 3 14.88 -20.99 -2.91
N ASP A 4 15.99 -20.37 -2.48
CA ASP A 4 16.93 -21.03 -1.59
C ASP A 4 16.67 -20.66 -0.14
N TYR A 5 16.68 -19.36 0.17
CA TYR A 5 16.60 -18.92 1.54
C TYR A 5 16.06 -17.48 1.65
N LEU A 6 15.25 -17.24 2.69
CA LEU A 6 14.89 -15.93 3.19
C LEU A 6 15.48 -15.74 4.58
N ALA A 7 16.23 -14.67 4.77
CA ALA A 7 16.92 -14.40 6.03
C ALA A 7 15.96 -14.12 7.21
N GLN A 8 14.74 -13.67 6.91
CA GLN A 8 13.76 -13.25 7.90
C GLN A 8 12.36 -13.69 7.48
N THR A 9 11.51 -13.92 8.46
CA THR A 9 10.07 -14.19 8.31
C THR A 9 9.20 -13.10 8.92
N GLU A 10 9.80 -12.06 9.47
CA GLU A 10 9.10 -10.91 10.04
C GLU A 10 9.76 -9.61 9.60
N TYR A 11 8.96 -8.71 9.07
CA TYR A 11 9.38 -7.40 8.55
C TYR A 11 8.50 -6.31 9.17
N VAL A 12 9.14 -5.32 9.79
CA VAL A 12 8.48 -4.17 10.41
C VAL A 12 8.93 -2.91 9.69
N PHE A 13 7.98 -2.17 9.12
CA PHE A 13 8.30 -0.92 8.44
C PHE A 13 8.79 0.14 9.41
N PRO A 14 9.79 0.95 9.02
CA PRO A 14 10.23 2.09 9.80
C PRO A 14 9.12 3.14 9.94
N LEU A 15 9.13 3.86 11.06
CA LEU A 15 8.16 4.94 11.35
C LEU A 15 8.23 6.11 10.38
N ASP A 16 9.33 6.25 9.64
CA ASP A 16 9.49 7.28 8.60
C ASP A 16 8.81 6.93 7.27
N GLY A 17 8.18 5.75 7.19
CA GLY A 17 7.47 5.28 6.00
C GLY A 17 8.38 4.83 4.86
N SER A 18 9.69 4.64 5.11
CA SER A 18 10.59 4.10 4.10
C SER A 18 10.28 2.63 3.79
N ALA A 19 10.58 2.22 2.57
CA ALA A 19 10.45 0.83 2.15
C ALA A 19 11.50 -0.06 2.83
N LEU A 20 11.22 -1.37 2.91
CA LEU A 20 12.12 -2.36 3.51
C LEU A 20 12.96 -3.06 2.45
N ASN A 21 14.25 -3.22 2.69
CA ASN A 21 15.09 -4.06 1.86
C ASN A 21 14.92 -5.54 2.23
N ILE A 22 14.94 -6.40 1.21
CA ILE A 22 14.85 -7.85 1.34
C ILE A 22 15.82 -8.52 0.37
N ASP A 23 16.60 -9.47 0.87
CA ASP A 23 17.48 -10.29 0.05
C ASP A 23 16.86 -11.66 -0.19
N ILE A 24 16.68 -12.00 -1.47
CA ILE A 24 16.05 -13.24 -1.91
C ILE A 24 17.08 -14.08 -2.66
N ALA A 25 17.61 -15.10 -2.00
CA ALA A 25 18.53 -16.05 -2.64
C ALA A 25 17.74 -17.08 -3.47
N PHE A 26 18.25 -17.39 -4.67
CA PHE A 26 17.63 -18.36 -5.56
C PHE A 26 18.68 -19.24 -6.24
N ASN A 27 18.25 -20.45 -6.59
CA ASN A 27 19.04 -21.39 -7.34
C ASN A 27 18.47 -21.63 -8.73
N LEU A 28 19.33 -21.54 -9.74
CA LEU A 28 19.08 -21.99 -11.10
C LEU A 28 19.84 -23.29 -11.32
N SER A 29 19.12 -24.42 -11.48
CA SER A 29 19.71 -25.70 -11.81
C SER A 29 19.48 -26.02 -13.28
N GLY A 30 20.51 -26.48 -13.98
CA GLY A 30 20.49 -26.80 -15.40
C GLY A 30 21.27 -25.80 -16.26
N SER A 31 21.65 -26.19 -17.44
CA SER A 31 22.29 -25.30 -18.43
C SER A 31 21.21 -24.44 -19.08
N MET A 32 21.08 -23.20 -18.69
CA MET A 32 20.32 -22.22 -19.45
C MET A 32 21.15 -21.82 -20.69
N SER A 33 21.08 -22.62 -21.73
CA SER A 33 21.65 -22.26 -23.02
C SER A 33 20.90 -21.07 -23.57
N VAL A 34 21.61 -19.99 -23.86
CA VAL A 34 21.02 -18.84 -24.56
C VAL A 34 20.53 -19.33 -25.92
N ASN A 35 19.23 -19.56 -26.06
CA ASN A 35 18.68 -19.89 -27.35
C ASN A 35 18.85 -18.68 -28.26
N ASN A 36 19.63 -18.82 -29.31
CA ASN A 36 19.91 -17.79 -30.32
C ASN A 36 18.66 -17.23 -31.03
N LEU A 37 17.48 -17.73 -30.72
CA LEU A 37 16.22 -17.32 -31.32
C LEU A 37 15.55 -16.15 -30.61
N ASN A 38 15.73 -15.98 -29.28
CA ASN A 38 15.29 -14.82 -28.53
C ASN A 38 16.51 -14.21 -27.82
N LYS A 39 17.02 -13.12 -28.36
CA LYS A 39 18.19 -12.39 -27.84
C LYS A 39 17.97 -11.68 -26.49
N GLU A 40 16.88 -11.97 -25.79
CA GLU A 40 16.62 -11.37 -24.51
C GLU A 40 17.32 -12.16 -23.40
N ALA A 41 18.03 -11.44 -22.54
CA ALA A 41 18.65 -12.03 -21.38
C ALA A 41 17.57 -12.52 -20.39
N ASN A 42 17.81 -13.67 -19.74
CA ASN A 42 16.90 -14.18 -18.74
C ASN A 42 16.83 -13.22 -17.55
N GLN A 43 15.61 -12.90 -17.10
CA GLN A 43 15.36 -12.18 -15.87
C GLN A 43 14.79 -13.14 -14.83
N VAL A 44 15.32 -13.07 -13.63
CA VAL A 44 14.76 -13.71 -12.45
C VAL A 44 14.12 -12.63 -11.62
N ILE A 45 12.83 -12.80 -11.33
CA ILE A 45 11.97 -11.81 -10.67
C ILE A 45 11.48 -12.41 -9.35
N ALA A 46 11.66 -11.69 -8.26
CA ALA A 46 11.08 -12.04 -6.97
C ALA A 46 9.68 -11.43 -6.85
N GLN A 47 8.74 -12.23 -6.42
CA GLN A 47 7.34 -11.88 -6.26
C GLN A 47 6.87 -12.12 -4.84
N LEU A 48 6.16 -11.15 -4.26
CA LEU A 48 5.42 -11.26 -3.00
C LEU A 48 3.96 -11.55 -3.32
N SER A 49 3.36 -12.48 -2.58
CA SER A 49 1.93 -12.77 -2.61
C SER A 49 1.09 -11.60 -2.06
N ASP A 50 -0.21 -11.75 -2.03
CA ASP A 50 -1.09 -10.97 -1.15
C ASP A 50 -0.94 -11.41 0.32
N ALA A 51 -1.70 -10.76 1.24
CA ALA A 51 -1.65 -11.02 2.68
C ALA A 51 -2.20 -12.41 3.07
N ASP A 52 -2.89 -13.08 2.16
CA ASP A 52 -3.46 -14.43 2.33
C ASP A 52 -2.62 -15.52 1.65
N GLY A 53 -1.46 -15.16 1.09
CA GLY A 53 -0.53 -16.09 0.43
C GLY A 53 -0.83 -16.36 -1.04
N ASN A 54 -1.76 -15.63 -1.69
CA ASN A 54 -2.13 -15.87 -3.08
C ASN A 54 -1.25 -15.06 -4.04
N PHE A 55 -0.96 -15.65 -5.20
CA PHE A 55 -0.15 -15.03 -6.26
C PHE A 55 -0.98 -14.66 -7.50
N ASP A 56 -2.25 -14.35 -7.33
CA ASP A 56 -3.10 -13.92 -8.45
C ASP A 56 -2.66 -12.54 -8.99
N ASN A 57 -2.27 -11.63 -8.09
CA ASN A 57 -1.73 -10.31 -8.41
C ASN A 57 -0.48 -10.03 -7.57
N PRO A 58 0.64 -10.68 -7.86
CA PRO A 58 1.82 -10.59 -7.02
C PRO A 58 2.50 -9.22 -7.13
N THR A 59 3.06 -8.75 -6.04
CA THR A 59 3.91 -7.56 -6.02
C THR A 59 5.34 -7.96 -6.40
N GLU A 60 5.93 -7.27 -7.38
CA GLU A 60 7.34 -7.45 -7.69
C GLU A 60 8.19 -6.81 -6.61
N LEU A 61 9.09 -7.60 -6.01
CA LEU A 61 10.06 -7.12 -5.01
C LEU A 61 11.37 -6.66 -5.64
N GLY A 62 11.73 -7.23 -6.77
CA GLY A 62 12.96 -6.91 -7.50
C GLY A 62 13.27 -7.96 -8.57
N ARG A 63 14.29 -7.66 -9.37
CA ARG A 63 14.73 -8.55 -10.46
C ARG A 63 16.23 -8.48 -10.70
N VAL A 64 16.76 -9.53 -11.26
CA VAL A 64 18.15 -9.60 -11.76
C VAL A 64 18.18 -10.24 -13.12
N THR A 65 19.05 -9.74 -13.99
CA THR A 65 19.31 -10.35 -15.32
C THR A 65 20.49 -11.31 -15.16
N THR A 66 20.21 -12.62 -15.20
CA THR A 66 21.22 -13.66 -14.97
C THR A 66 20.80 -15.02 -15.53
N ASN A 67 21.79 -15.86 -15.82
CA ASN A 67 21.64 -17.28 -16.09
C ASN A 67 22.25 -18.16 -14.99
N GLU A 68 22.64 -17.57 -13.89
CA GLU A 68 23.30 -18.21 -12.74
C GLU A 68 22.49 -18.01 -11.47
N SER A 69 22.68 -18.87 -10.48
CA SER A 69 22.13 -18.72 -9.15
C SER A 69 22.67 -17.43 -8.50
N GLY A 70 21.90 -16.83 -7.62
CA GLY A 70 22.33 -15.56 -7.01
C GLY A 70 21.34 -15.02 -5.98
N VAL A 71 21.44 -13.72 -5.76
CA VAL A 71 20.57 -12.99 -4.83
C VAL A 71 19.90 -11.83 -5.56
N ILE A 72 18.60 -11.67 -5.34
CA ILE A 72 17.86 -10.47 -5.73
C ILE A 72 17.83 -9.54 -4.52
N HIS A 73 18.42 -8.36 -4.65
CA HIS A 73 18.26 -7.28 -3.69
C HIS A 73 16.95 -6.57 -4.00
N GLY A 74 15.92 -6.96 -3.27
CA GLY A 74 14.56 -6.52 -3.46
C GLY A 74 14.14 -5.46 -2.46
N VAL A 75 12.94 -4.95 -2.67
CA VAL A 75 12.30 -3.95 -1.81
C VAL A 75 10.86 -4.35 -1.56
N ILE A 76 10.46 -4.42 -0.30
CA ILE A 76 9.04 -4.50 0.07
C ILE A 76 8.53 -3.04 0.09
N PRO A 77 7.60 -2.69 -0.82
CA PRO A 77 7.09 -1.33 -0.90
C PRO A 77 6.30 -0.94 0.36
N SER A 78 6.42 0.32 0.79
CA SER A 78 5.76 0.80 2.02
C SER A 78 4.23 0.80 1.98
N TYR A 79 3.62 0.64 0.80
CA TYR A 79 2.18 0.50 0.63
C TYR A 79 1.65 -0.92 0.91
N ILE A 80 2.53 -1.89 1.16
CA ILE A 80 2.10 -3.25 1.53
C ILE A 80 1.36 -3.20 2.86
N LYS A 81 0.19 -3.84 2.91
CA LYS A 81 -0.65 -3.92 4.12
C LYS A 81 0.00 -4.78 5.19
N ASP A 82 -0.43 -4.56 6.41
CA ASP A 82 -0.12 -5.49 7.51
C ASP A 82 -0.75 -6.86 7.22
N GLY A 83 -0.02 -7.92 7.50
CA GLY A 83 -0.50 -9.29 7.30
C GLY A 83 0.48 -10.35 7.78
N ASP A 84 -0.06 -11.54 8.02
CA ASP A 84 0.65 -12.65 8.67
C ASP A 84 0.98 -13.82 7.74
N ALA A 85 0.47 -13.83 6.50
CA ALA A 85 0.56 -15.00 5.63
C ALA A 85 1.16 -14.68 4.25
N TYR A 86 1.97 -13.65 4.14
CA TYR A 86 2.69 -13.37 2.90
C TYR A 86 3.63 -14.50 2.52
N ARG A 87 3.82 -14.70 1.22
CA ARG A 87 4.73 -15.68 0.63
C ARG A 87 5.61 -15.03 -0.43
N VAL A 88 6.78 -15.58 -0.63
CA VAL A 88 7.70 -15.15 -1.71
C VAL A 88 7.97 -16.31 -2.63
N ARG A 89 8.00 -16.04 -3.93
CA ARG A 89 8.46 -16.96 -4.97
C ARG A 89 9.36 -16.25 -5.97
N VAL A 90 10.05 -17.00 -6.81
CA VAL A 90 10.83 -16.48 -7.93
C VAL A 90 10.32 -17.04 -9.24
N VAL A 91 10.31 -16.19 -10.27
CA VAL A 91 9.93 -16.57 -11.63
C VAL A 91 11.03 -16.18 -12.61
N SER A 92 11.17 -16.91 -13.71
CA SER A 92 12.10 -16.57 -14.79
C SER A 92 11.37 -16.27 -16.10
N THR A 93 11.91 -15.37 -16.91
CA THR A 93 11.27 -14.88 -18.14
C THR A 93 11.69 -15.68 -19.39
N ASN A 94 12.98 -15.96 -19.52
CA ASN A 94 13.50 -16.76 -20.63
C ASN A 94 13.56 -18.23 -20.18
N TYR A 95 12.73 -19.09 -20.74
CA TYR A 95 12.22 -20.33 -20.16
C TYR A 95 11.33 -20.04 -18.94
N PRO A 96 10.07 -19.68 -19.17
CA PRO A 96 9.15 -19.32 -18.09
C PRO A 96 9.04 -20.47 -17.09
N MET A 97 9.53 -20.24 -15.90
CA MET A 97 9.46 -21.17 -14.77
C MET A 97 9.08 -20.39 -13.51
N THR A 98 8.31 -21.04 -12.66
CA THR A 98 7.94 -20.53 -11.35
C THR A 98 8.45 -21.50 -10.31
N SER A 99 9.10 -20.99 -9.27
CA SER A 99 9.49 -21.81 -8.11
C SER A 99 8.27 -22.14 -7.24
N GLU A 100 8.41 -23.15 -6.40
CA GLU A 100 7.60 -23.19 -5.17
C GLU A 100 7.83 -21.90 -4.37
N ASP A 101 6.90 -21.55 -3.52
CA ASP A 101 7.08 -20.42 -2.60
C ASP A 101 8.05 -20.78 -1.45
N ASN A 102 8.30 -19.85 -0.56
CA ASN A 102 9.21 -20.03 0.58
C ASN A 102 8.71 -21.01 1.65
N GLY A 103 7.52 -21.59 1.51
CA GLY A 103 6.95 -22.61 2.40
C GLY A 103 6.63 -22.15 3.82
N THR A 104 6.85 -20.89 4.15
CA THR A 104 6.67 -20.33 5.50
C THR A 104 6.01 -18.98 5.42
N ASP A 105 5.07 -18.72 6.32
CA ASP A 105 4.38 -17.43 6.40
C ASP A 105 5.36 -16.32 6.77
N ILE A 106 5.25 -15.22 6.04
CA ILE A 106 6.00 -13.99 6.29
C ILE A 106 5.04 -12.98 6.90
N ARG A 107 5.46 -12.38 8.01
CA ARG A 107 4.74 -11.33 8.69
C ARG A 107 5.27 -9.97 8.28
N ILE A 108 4.39 -9.08 7.87
CA ILE A 108 4.72 -7.71 7.48
C ILE A 108 3.83 -6.76 8.25
N TYR A 109 4.44 -5.81 9.00
CA TYR A 109 3.73 -4.87 9.86
C TYR A 109 4.24 -3.44 9.73
N GLY A 110 3.39 -2.50 10.14
CA GLY A 110 3.73 -1.09 10.21
C GLY A 110 3.86 -0.46 8.83
N GLY A 111 3.42 -1.17 7.79
CA GLY A 111 3.28 -0.59 6.47
C GLY A 111 2.31 0.59 6.57
N ASN A 112 2.64 1.70 5.92
CA ASN A 112 1.66 2.72 5.63
C ASN A 112 0.71 2.14 4.58
N GLY A 113 -0.05 1.12 4.97
CA GLY A 113 -1.05 0.47 4.13
C GLY A 113 -2.14 1.46 3.73
N ILE A 114 -1.71 2.49 3.04
CA ILE A 114 -2.62 3.23 2.19
C ILE A 114 -2.91 2.23 1.08
N ASP A 115 -4.05 1.56 1.20
CA ASP A 115 -4.64 0.91 0.06
C ASP A 115 -4.53 1.87 -1.11
N THR A 116 -3.64 1.61 -2.05
CA THR A 116 -3.56 2.38 -3.29
C THR A 116 -4.84 2.25 -4.12
N TYR A 117 -5.77 1.41 -3.68
CA TYR A 117 -7.15 1.40 -4.14
C TYR A 117 -7.97 2.57 -3.60
N PHE A 118 -7.49 3.25 -2.57
CA PHE A 118 -8.12 4.43 -2.01
C PHE A 118 -7.15 5.61 -1.99
N LEU A 119 -6.76 6.09 -3.18
CA LEU A 119 -6.69 7.52 -3.33
C LEU A 119 -8.13 8.01 -3.12
N THR A 120 -8.54 8.02 -1.86
CA THR A 120 -9.76 8.70 -1.47
C THR A 120 -9.46 10.18 -1.70
N ASN A 121 -9.71 10.63 -2.93
CA ASN A 121 -9.67 12.04 -3.23
C ASN A 121 -10.81 12.68 -2.47
N ILE A 122 -10.50 13.15 -1.27
CA ILE A 122 -11.39 14.02 -0.52
C ILE A 122 -10.90 15.43 -0.71
N ASP A 123 -11.73 16.22 -1.36
CA ASP A 123 -11.53 17.63 -1.50
C ASP A 123 -12.48 18.38 -0.55
N ILE A 124 -11.95 19.39 0.14
CA ILE A 124 -12.70 20.29 1.00
C ILE A 124 -12.42 21.71 0.53
N TYR A 125 -13.44 22.35 -0.01
CA TYR A 125 -13.29 23.70 -0.55
C TYR A 125 -14.56 24.55 -0.36
N PRO A 126 -14.39 25.90 -0.26
CA PRO A 126 -13.11 26.59 -0.11
C PRO A 126 -12.45 26.32 1.25
N ASN A 127 -11.12 26.39 1.31
CA ASN A 127 -10.37 26.35 2.55
C ASN A 127 -9.16 27.30 2.43
N PRO A 128 -9.15 28.47 3.11
CA PRO A 128 -10.08 28.92 4.15
C PRO A 128 -11.52 29.10 3.68
N ALA A 129 -12.46 28.90 4.60
CA ALA A 129 -13.89 28.97 4.39
C ALA A 129 -14.53 30.12 5.14
N ASP A 130 -15.55 30.68 4.56
CA ASP A 130 -16.49 31.56 5.26
C ASP A 130 -17.61 30.70 5.87
N ASP A 131 -18.86 30.82 5.43
CA ASP A 131 -19.99 30.13 6.06
C ASP A 131 -20.19 28.69 5.63
N PHE A 132 -19.60 28.26 4.50
CA PHE A 132 -19.80 26.91 3.97
C PHE A 132 -18.53 26.29 3.44
N VAL A 133 -18.42 24.96 3.58
CA VAL A 133 -17.45 24.14 2.84
C VAL A 133 -18.16 23.01 2.13
N LYS A 134 -17.76 22.75 0.91
CA LYS A 134 -18.15 21.57 0.16
C LYS A 134 -17.11 20.48 0.39
N VAL A 135 -17.58 19.28 0.69
CA VAL A 135 -16.78 18.07 0.82
C VAL A 135 -17.17 17.16 -0.33
N THR A 136 -16.20 16.71 -1.11
CA THR A 136 -16.40 15.74 -2.18
C THR A 136 -15.43 14.57 -2.00
N SER A 137 -15.88 13.37 -2.35
CA SER A 137 -15.11 12.14 -2.26
C SER A 137 -15.43 11.23 -3.44
N ASN A 138 -14.48 10.41 -3.87
CA ASN A 138 -14.75 9.31 -4.81
C ASN A 138 -15.45 8.11 -4.13
N ASN A 139 -15.48 8.07 -2.79
CA ASN A 139 -16.15 7.04 -1.99
C ASN A 139 -17.31 7.61 -1.16
N ILE A 140 -18.20 6.75 -0.70
CA ILE A 140 -19.32 7.16 0.15
C ILE A 140 -18.77 7.58 1.53
N ILE A 141 -19.05 8.83 1.91
CA ILE A 141 -18.80 9.35 3.24
C ILE A 141 -19.94 8.88 4.12
N ARG A 142 -19.66 8.04 5.11
CA ARG A 142 -20.64 7.51 6.05
C ARG A 142 -20.94 8.50 7.16
N GLU A 143 -19.90 9.12 7.67
CA GLU A 143 -19.98 9.96 8.87
C GLU A 143 -18.97 11.12 8.78
N ILE A 144 -19.36 12.29 9.26
CA ILE A 144 -18.48 13.45 9.43
C ILE A 144 -18.55 13.92 10.88
N ASN A 145 -17.38 14.09 11.48
CA ASN A 145 -17.18 14.67 12.78
C ASN A 145 -16.27 15.90 12.66
N ILE A 146 -16.64 17.03 13.24
CA ILE A 146 -15.79 18.21 13.29
C ILE A 146 -15.42 18.50 14.74
N PHE A 147 -14.13 18.73 14.97
CA PHE A 147 -13.57 19.04 16.27
C PHE A 147 -12.91 20.43 16.24
N SER A 148 -13.09 21.18 17.29
CA SER A 148 -12.25 22.35 17.56
C SER A 148 -10.83 21.94 17.92
N ILE A 149 -9.88 22.88 17.86
CA ILE A 149 -8.46 22.61 18.08
C ILE A 149 -8.15 22.05 19.49
N ASP A 150 -9.03 22.29 20.46
CA ASP A 150 -8.97 21.75 21.82
C ASP A 150 -9.56 20.34 21.95
N GLY A 151 -9.97 19.72 20.82
CA GLY A 151 -10.48 18.35 20.76
C GLY A 151 -11.98 18.21 21.07
N ARG A 152 -12.71 19.29 21.28
CA ARG A 152 -14.16 19.24 21.51
C ARG A 152 -14.89 19.02 20.20
N MET A 153 -15.78 18.01 20.13
CA MET A 153 -16.66 17.82 18.99
C MET A 153 -17.69 18.97 18.90
N VAL A 154 -17.75 19.62 17.76
CA VAL A 154 -18.66 20.75 17.49
C VAL A 154 -19.71 20.44 16.44
N TYR A 155 -19.52 19.35 15.67
CA TYR A 155 -20.47 18.90 14.65
C TYR A 155 -20.36 17.40 14.45
N TYR A 156 -21.50 16.76 14.14
CA TYR A 156 -21.63 15.35 13.80
C TYR A 156 -22.78 15.16 12.82
N ASP A 157 -22.55 14.37 11.74
CA ASP A 157 -23.63 13.97 10.84
C ASP A 157 -23.31 12.64 10.14
N ASN A 158 -24.39 11.89 9.81
CA ASN A 158 -24.34 10.69 8.97
C ASN A 158 -24.73 11.06 7.54
N ILE A 159 -23.77 11.04 6.63
CA ILE A 159 -23.92 11.59 5.28
C ILE A 159 -24.46 10.55 4.30
N ASN A 160 -23.85 9.37 4.21
CA ASN A 160 -24.16 8.30 3.25
C ASN A 160 -24.20 8.74 1.77
N GLN A 161 -23.36 9.69 1.42
CA GLN A 161 -23.21 10.26 0.07
C GLN A 161 -21.74 10.52 -0.20
N ASN A 162 -21.37 10.69 -1.46
CA ASN A 162 -20.01 11.04 -1.87
C ASN A 162 -19.77 12.57 -1.94
N GLU A 163 -20.78 13.36 -1.66
CA GLU A 163 -20.70 14.83 -1.64
C GLU A 163 -21.63 15.39 -0.56
N THR A 164 -21.17 16.42 0.14
CA THR A 164 -21.99 17.17 1.09
C THR A 164 -21.51 18.60 1.25
N THR A 165 -22.38 19.48 1.76
CA THR A 165 -22.03 20.86 2.13
C THR A 165 -22.22 21.02 3.63
N LEU A 166 -21.18 21.45 4.31
CA LEU A 166 -21.19 21.70 5.74
C LEU A 166 -21.42 23.19 6.01
N ASP A 167 -22.38 23.51 6.85
CA ASP A 167 -22.66 24.87 7.30
C ASP A 167 -21.77 25.20 8.51
N LEU A 168 -20.91 26.19 8.33
CA LEU A 168 -19.97 26.69 9.35
C LEU A 168 -20.40 28.06 9.91
N SER A 169 -21.59 28.57 9.55
CA SER A 169 -22.04 29.91 9.94
C SER A 169 -22.11 30.12 11.46
N SER A 170 -22.39 29.05 12.20
CA SER A 170 -22.41 29.06 13.68
C SER A 170 -21.03 28.85 14.32
N PHE A 171 -19.99 28.62 13.53
CA PHE A 171 -18.65 28.33 14.05
C PHE A 171 -17.87 29.60 14.25
N ASN A 172 -17.11 29.66 15.34
CA ASN A 172 -16.17 30.76 15.57
C ASN A 172 -15.01 30.70 14.55
N LYS A 173 -14.44 31.87 14.25
CA LYS A 173 -13.21 31.92 13.44
C LYS A 173 -12.11 31.10 14.11
N GLY A 174 -11.44 30.27 13.30
CA GLY A 174 -10.40 29.39 13.81
C GLY A 174 -10.12 28.14 12.96
N THR A 175 -9.30 27.28 13.49
CA THR A 175 -8.94 26.00 12.87
C THR A 175 -9.78 24.86 13.45
N TYR A 176 -10.26 23.98 12.57
CA TYR A 176 -11.04 22.83 12.93
C TYR A 176 -10.46 21.57 12.26
N ILE A 177 -10.64 20.44 12.90
CA ILE A 177 -10.27 19.13 12.41
C ILE A 177 -11.55 18.40 11.97
N VAL A 178 -11.60 18.01 10.71
CA VAL A 178 -12.70 17.23 10.13
C VAL A 178 -12.26 15.78 10.03
N ARG A 179 -12.93 14.90 10.75
CA ARG A 179 -12.76 13.47 10.68
C ARG A 179 -13.93 12.88 9.89
N MET A 180 -13.63 12.16 8.83
CA MET A 180 -14.61 11.50 7.97
C MET A 180 -14.41 10.01 8.04
N ILE A 181 -15.51 9.27 8.13
CA ILE A 181 -15.54 7.80 8.07
C ILE A 181 -16.12 7.41 6.71
N LEU A 182 -15.35 6.69 5.94
CA LEU A 182 -15.75 6.09 4.68
C LEU A 182 -15.87 4.57 4.86
N ASP A 183 -16.20 3.84 3.79
CA ASP A 183 -16.26 2.38 3.85
C ASP A 183 -14.87 1.80 4.18
N GLY A 184 -14.62 1.52 5.46
CA GLY A 184 -13.39 0.90 5.96
C GLY A 184 -12.21 1.84 6.20
N GLU A 185 -12.38 3.16 6.01
CA GLU A 185 -11.30 4.14 6.13
C GLU A 185 -11.71 5.34 6.98
N VAL A 186 -10.73 5.92 7.69
CA VAL A 186 -10.88 7.18 8.42
C VAL A 186 -9.94 8.21 7.82
N VAL A 187 -10.50 9.29 7.31
CA VAL A 187 -9.73 10.42 6.76
C VAL A 187 -9.86 11.63 7.66
N VAL A 188 -8.73 12.30 7.90
CA VAL A 188 -8.68 13.52 8.72
C VAL A 188 -8.14 14.66 7.86
N LYS A 189 -8.87 15.77 7.84
CA LYS A 189 -8.50 17.00 7.13
C LYS A 189 -8.62 18.19 8.08
N ARG A 190 -7.95 19.28 7.72
CA ARG A 190 -8.03 20.55 8.45
C ARG A 190 -8.81 21.56 7.62
N ILE A 191 -9.72 22.32 8.27
CA ILE A 191 -10.36 23.49 7.70
C ILE A 191 -10.04 24.74 8.53
N VAL A 192 -10.07 25.88 7.89
CA VAL A 192 -9.87 27.20 8.52
C VAL A 192 -11.10 28.04 8.26
N LYS A 193 -11.83 28.42 9.32
CA LYS A 193 -12.97 29.37 9.29
C LYS A 193 -12.43 30.79 9.43
N ILE A 194 -12.81 31.68 8.52
CA ILE A 194 -12.40 33.08 8.51
C ILE A 194 -13.57 34.03 8.77
#